data_ca138554e0119a954b4b1639ef1e5031
#
_entry.id   ca138554e0119a954b4b1639ef1e5031
#
_cell.length_a   1.000
_cell.length_b   1.000
_cell.length_c   1.000
_cell.angle_alpha   90.00
_cell.angle_beta   90.00
_cell.angle_gamma   90.00
#
_symmetry.space_group_name_H-M   'P 1'
#
loop_
_entity.id
_entity.type
_entity.pdbx_description
1 polymer ?
#
loop_
_entity_poly.entity_id
_entity_poly.type
_entity_poly.pdbx_seq_one_letter_code
_entity_poly.pdbx_strand_id
1 'polypeptide(L)' 'MEDFLSKFIGKKIDVYCGGASSVRGDVLKVETGVLHLRDDDGKNCYVAINKIVAVWEARDDTHKAGFIPPPNNK' A
#
# COMPACT_ATOMS: atom_id res chain seq x y z
N MET A 1 -13.27 -7.54 -5.25
CA MET A 1 -12.14 -6.80 -4.68
C MET A 1 -10.84 -7.59 -4.72
N GLU A 2 -10.89 -8.90 -4.56
CA GLU A 2 -9.65 -9.67 -4.58
C GLU A 2 -8.96 -9.60 -5.94
N ASP A 3 -9.70 -9.67 -7.03
CA ASP A 3 -9.08 -9.58 -8.36
C ASP A 3 -8.43 -8.22 -8.55
N PHE A 4 -9.06 -7.17 -8.06
CA PHE A 4 -8.51 -5.83 -8.16
C PHE A 4 -7.22 -5.72 -7.35
N LEU A 5 -7.22 -6.23 -6.13
CA LEU A 5 -6.04 -6.14 -5.27
C LEU A 5 -4.89 -6.99 -5.78
N SER A 6 -5.20 -8.09 -6.46
CA SER A 6 -4.16 -8.95 -7.01
C SER A 6 -3.30 -8.24 -8.04
N LYS A 7 -3.84 -7.19 -8.65
CA LYS A 7 -3.07 -6.43 -9.64
C LYS A 7 -1.95 -5.63 -8.98
N PHE A 8 -2.00 -5.47 -7.67
CA PHE A 8 -0.99 -4.70 -6.96
C PHE A 8 0.08 -5.55 -6.30
N ILE A 9 0.06 -6.87 -6.51
CA ILE A 9 1.09 -7.72 -5.93
C ILE A 9 2.45 -7.23 -6.39
N GLY A 10 3.35 -7.01 -5.44
CA GLY A 10 4.68 -6.47 -5.68
C GLY A 10 4.73 -4.95 -5.67
N LYS A 11 3.59 -4.29 -5.46
CA LYS A 11 3.53 -2.83 -5.43
C LYS A 11 3.13 -2.36 -4.04
N LYS A 12 3.46 -1.12 -3.75
CA LYS A 12 3.11 -0.53 -2.47
C LYS A 12 1.79 0.21 -2.58
N ILE A 13 0.91 -0.01 -1.62
CA ILE A 13 -0.39 0.66 -1.60
C ILE A 13 -0.71 1.18 -0.22
N ASP A 14 -1.65 2.11 -0.16
CA ASP A 14 -2.25 2.57 1.08
C ASP A 14 -3.67 2.03 1.14
N VAL A 15 -4.05 1.46 2.26
CA VAL A 15 -5.37 0.86 2.44
C VAL A 15 -6.08 1.56 3.59
N TYR A 16 -7.28 2.02 3.34
CA TYR A 16 -8.09 2.70 4.34
C TYR A 16 -9.28 1.83 4.70
N CYS A 17 -9.46 1.58 5.98
CA CYS A 17 -10.52 0.70 6.46
C CYS A 17 -11.55 1.44 7.30
N GLY A 18 -11.61 2.76 7.19
CA GLY A 18 -12.64 3.52 7.88
C GLY A 18 -12.25 4.11 9.21
N GLY A 19 -11.01 3.97 9.61
CA GLY A 19 -10.55 4.54 10.87
C GLY A 19 -9.86 5.87 10.68
N ALA A 20 -9.06 6.25 11.64
CA ALA A 20 -8.36 7.53 11.62
C ALA A 20 -7.10 7.48 10.76
N SER A 21 -6.62 6.30 10.43
CA SER A 21 -5.38 6.18 9.68
C SER A 21 -5.49 5.06 8.67
N SER A 22 -4.54 5.03 7.74
CA SER A 22 -4.49 3.97 6.75
C SER A 22 -3.27 3.10 7.02
N VAL A 23 -3.21 1.97 6.30
CA VAL A 23 -2.11 1.03 6.39
C VAL A 23 -1.37 1.07 5.08
N ARG A 24 -0.07 1.23 5.09
CA ARG A 24 0.75 1.24 3.89
C ARG A 24 1.67 0.04 3.90
N GLY A 25 1.82 -0.60 2.75
CA GLY A 25 2.74 -1.70 2.63
C GLY A 25 2.80 -2.26 1.22
N ASP A 26 3.77 -3.12 1.01
CA ASP A 26 3.90 -3.85 -0.25
C ASP A 26 2.96 -5.02 -0.24
N VAL A 27 2.24 -5.21 -1.32
CA VAL A 27 1.30 -6.32 -1.42
C VAL A 27 2.08 -7.60 -1.68
N LEU A 28 1.95 -8.56 -0.78
CA LEU A 28 2.62 -9.85 -0.92
C LEU A 28 1.73 -10.84 -1.63
N LYS A 29 0.48 -10.91 -1.22
CA LYS A 29 -0.48 -11.79 -1.87
C LYS A 29 -1.88 -11.44 -1.40
N VAL A 30 -2.86 -11.95 -2.11
CA VAL A 30 -4.28 -11.79 -1.79
C VAL A 30 -4.86 -13.19 -1.75
N GLU A 31 -5.42 -13.59 -0.62
CA GLU A 31 -5.83 -14.97 -0.47
C GLU A 31 -6.98 -15.08 0.50
N THR A 32 -8.05 -15.70 0.07
CA THR A 32 -9.17 -16.10 0.95
C THR A 32 -9.67 -14.94 1.81
N GLY A 33 -9.93 -13.80 1.17
CA GLY A 33 -10.48 -12.65 1.87
C GLY A 33 -9.50 -11.87 2.71
N VAL A 34 -8.21 -12.15 2.58
CA VAL A 34 -7.17 -11.48 3.35
C VAL A 34 -6.14 -10.88 2.42
N LEU A 35 -5.82 -9.62 2.64
CA LEU A 35 -4.75 -8.92 1.93
C LEU A 35 -3.51 -8.99 2.80
N HIS A 36 -2.44 -9.53 2.25
CA HIS A 36 -1.17 -9.68 2.97
C HIS A 36 -0.23 -8.57 2.53
N LEU A 37 0.19 -7.74 3.46
CA LEU A 37 1.08 -6.61 3.21
C LEU A 37 2.35 -6.76 4.04
N ARG A 38 3.42 -6.12 3.57
CA ARG A 38 4.63 -5.98 4.36
C ARG A 38 4.92 -4.50 4.51
N ASP A 39 5.01 -4.01 5.73
CA ASP A 39 5.24 -2.60 5.97
C ASP A 39 6.72 -2.24 5.80
N ASP A 40 7.04 -0.97 5.98
CA ASP A 40 8.40 -0.50 5.78
C ASP A 40 9.39 -1.06 6.80
N ASP A 41 8.90 -1.55 7.91
CA ASP A 41 9.75 -2.18 8.92
C ASP A 41 9.93 -3.66 8.66
N GLY A 42 9.39 -4.17 7.58
CA GLY A 42 9.49 -5.58 7.25
C GLY A 42 8.51 -6.46 7.96
N LYS A 43 7.51 -5.87 8.63
CA LYS A 43 6.53 -6.66 9.35
C LYS A 43 5.36 -6.99 8.45
N ASN A 44 4.83 -8.18 8.61
CA ASN A 44 3.65 -8.60 7.86
C ASN A 44 2.40 -8.03 8.51
N CYS A 45 1.49 -7.57 7.67
CA CYS A 45 0.24 -7.00 8.11
C CYS A 45 -0.89 -7.68 7.33
N TYR A 46 -1.97 -8.02 7.99
CA TYR A 46 -3.07 -8.75 7.37
C TYR A 46 -4.34 -7.90 7.47
N VAL A 47 -4.95 -7.65 6.33
CA VAL A 47 -6.13 -6.78 6.28
C VAL A 47 -7.31 -7.59 5.77
N ALA A 48 -8.43 -7.53 6.47
CA ALA A 48 -9.66 -8.18 6.00
C ALA A 48 -10.18 -7.40 4.81
N ILE A 49 -10.26 -8.05 3.66
CA ILE A 49 -10.62 -7.37 2.42
C ILE A 49 -12.02 -6.76 2.52
N ASN A 50 -12.94 -7.41 3.19
CA ASN A 50 -14.30 -6.89 3.28
C ASN A 50 -14.43 -5.68 4.21
N LYS A 51 -13.33 -5.26 4.84
CA LYS A 51 -13.33 -4.05 5.66
C LYS A 51 -12.66 -2.88 4.96
N ILE A 52 -12.17 -3.08 3.75
CA ILE A 52 -11.46 -2.04 3.04
C ILE A 52 -12.47 -1.06 2.44
N VAL A 53 -12.25 0.21 2.67
CA VAL A 53 -13.09 1.28 2.13
C VAL A 53 -12.47 1.88 0.88
N ALA A 54 -11.15 2.09 0.90
CA ALA A 54 -10.46 2.70 -0.23
C ALA A 54 -9.03 2.22 -0.30
N VAL A 55 -8.46 2.25 -1.50
CA VAL A 55 -7.09 1.83 -1.74
C VAL A 55 -6.45 2.86 -2.66
N TRP A 56 -5.22 3.26 -2.34
CA TRP A 56 -4.44 4.15 -3.19
C TRP A 56 -3.14 3.47 -3.54
N GLU A 57 -2.63 3.74 -4.73
CA GLU A 57 -1.27 3.34 -5.06
C GLU A 57 -0.34 4.31 -4.36
N ALA A 58 0.55 3.79 -3.53
CA ALA A 58 1.52 4.63 -2.86
C ALA A 58 2.70 4.82 -3.79
N ARG A 59 3.22 6.03 -3.82
CA ARG A 59 4.41 6.26 -4.60
C ARG A 59 5.61 5.99 -3.75
N ASP A 60 6.61 5.43 -4.40
CA ASP A 60 7.88 5.26 -3.74
C ASP A 60 8.69 6.51 -4.03
N ASP A 61 8.71 7.43 -3.09
CA ASP A 61 9.35 8.71 -3.29
C ASP A 61 10.84 8.67 -3.18
N THR A 62 11.40 7.56 -2.82
CA THR A 62 12.82 7.52 -2.64
C THR A 62 13.55 7.70 -3.93
N HIS A 63 12.97 7.33 -5.06
CA HIS A 63 13.66 7.56 -6.27
C HIS A 63 13.47 8.89 -6.81
N LYS A 64 12.68 9.69 -6.34
CA LYS A 64 12.68 10.98 -6.86
C LYS A 64 13.53 11.83 -6.13
N ALA A 65 13.87 11.34 -5.19
CA ALA A 65 14.65 12.16 -4.49
C ALA A 65 15.78 12.56 -5.18
N GLY A 66 15.77 12.15 -5.56
CA GLY A 66 16.66 12.57 -6.01
C GLY A 66 16.50 13.69 -6.63
N PHE A 67 15.85 13.41 -6.71
CA PHE A 67 15.44 14.21 -6.98
C PHE A 67 15.24 14.98 -6.85
N ILE A 68 15.12 15.15 -6.91
CA ILE A 68 14.64 16.02 -6.63
C ILE A 68 14.53 16.78 -6.54
N PRO A 69 14.52 17.29 -6.48
CA PRO A 69 14.07 18.20 -6.20
C PRO A 69 14.16 18.93 -6.27
N PRO A 70 14.05 19.24 -6.35
CA PRO A 70 13.75 20.08 -6.22
C PRO A 70 13.69 20.73 -6.17
N PRO A 71 13.60 20.89 -6.12
CA PRO A 71 13.12 21.55 -5.95
C PRO A 71 12.90 22.12 -5.89
N ASN A 72 12.74 21.93 -5.98
CA ASN A 72 12.14 22.47 -5.91
C ASN A 72 11.93 22.98 -5.76
N ASN A 73 12.01 22.78 -5.70
CA ASN A 73 11.51 23.27 -5.51
C ASN A 73 11.37 23.83 -5.34
N LYS A 74 11.45 23.68 -5.38
CA LYS A 74 11.01 24.25 -5.20
C LYS A 74 10.75 24.75 -5.13
#